data_42f0d1b129f77d9cfbd9dadf34582370
#
_entry.id   42f0d1b129f77d9cfbd9dadf34582370
#
_cell.length_a   1.000
_cell.length_b   1.000
_cell.length_c   1.000
_cell.angle_alpha   90.00
_cell.angle_beta   90.00
_cell.angle_gamma   90.00
#
_symmetry.space_group_name_H-M   'P 1'
#
loop_
_entity.id
_entity.type
_entity.pdbx_description
1 polymer ?
#
loop_
_entity_poly.entity_id
_entity_poly.type
_entity_poly.pdbx_seq_one_letter_code
_entity_poly.pdbx_strand_id
1 'polypeptide(L)'
;MDLGVLRKLGKNEQVKVTTPVIITLNNGESRMVGDFRSLNTYTIPDRYPIPRIHETLTQLSQAKIIKAMDALKGFHQNVLTDNAKTLLRRIVHCGIFEYLRMPFSIKNAPSHHQRMINTIFSEELSEGWLIIYIYYIIVCSETWDSHLTRLKRVFQEIVKVNMKISLKRCHFLYSELKALGHVVSGLSLGIDEIN
;
A
#
# COMPACT_ATOMS: atom_id res chain seq x y z
N MET A 1 -12.32 -8.68 -6.73
CA MET A 1 -11.41 -8.62 -7.89
C MET A 1 -10.19 -9.45 -7.55
N ASP A 2 -9.93 -10.47 -8.34
CA ASP A 2 -8.72 -11.26 -8.23
C ASP A 2 -7.57 -10.46 -8.88
N LEU A 3 -6.52 -10.16 -8.11
CA LEU A 3 -5.34 -9.44 -8.60
C LEU A 3 -4.31 -10.39 -9.24
N GLY A 4 -4.64 -11.68 -9.42
CA GLY A 4 -3.68 -12.66 -9.92
C GLY A 4 -2.42 -12.74 -9.03
N VAL A 5 -2.61 -12.82 -7.72
CA VAL A 5 -1.49 -12.74 -6.75
C VAL A 5 -0.67 -14.03 -6.72
N LEU A 6 -1.30 -15.17 -6.96
CA LEU A 6 -0.71 -16.49 -6.82
C LEU A 6 -0.91 -17.33 -8.06
N ARG A 7 0.09 -18.15 -8.36
CA ARG A 7 0.03 -19.22 -9.37
C ARG A 7 0.43 -20.55 -8.74
N LYS A 8 -0.28 -21.62 -9.05
CA LYS A 8 0.13 -22.98 -8.68
C LYS A 8 1.22 -23.44 -9.63
N LEU A 9 2.29 -24.04 -9.10
CA LEU A 9 3.37 -24.60 -9.92
C LEU A 9 2.92 -25.92 -10.56
N GLY A 10 3.38 -26.14 -11.79
CA GLY A 10 3.23 -27.41 -12.49
C GLY A 10 4.16 -28.49 -11.94
N LYS A 11 3.86 -29.77 -12.23
CA LYS A 11 4.65 -30.92 -11.74
C LYS A 11 6.13 -30.91 -12.15
N ASN A 12 6.46 -30.27 -13.27
CA ASN A 12 7.81 -30.28 -13.85
C ASN A 12 8.62 -29.01 -13.50
N GLU A 13 8.06 -28.10 -12.70
CA GLU A 13 8.76 -26.87 -12.32
C GLU A 13 9.68 -27.15 -11.12
N GLN A 14 10.96 -26.87 -11.29
CA GLN A 14 11.95 -27.04 -10.21
C GLN A 14 11.70 -26.09 -9.06
N VAL A 15 11.70 -26.60 -7.84
CA VAL A 15 11.48 -25.84 -6.61
C VAL A 15 12.76 -25.90 -5.76
N LYS A 16 13.42 -24.77 -5.60
CA LYS A 16 14.64 -24.65 -4.79
C LYS A 16 14.37 -24.18 -3.37
N VAL A 17 13.35 -23.33 -3.20
CA VAL A 17 13.00 -22.71 -1.91
C VAL A 17 11.49 -22.69 -1.76
N THR A 18 11.01 -23.00 -0.57
CA THR A 18 9.60 -22.83 -0.18
C THR A 18 9.53 -22.24 1.21
N THR A 19 8.51 -21.44 1.46
CA THR A 19 8.20 -20.91 2.78
C THR A 19 6.90 -21.53 3.31
N PRO A 20 6.80 -21.80 4.61
CA PRO A 20 5.56 -22.23 5.22
C PRO A 20 4.52 -21.13 5.19
N VAL A 21 3.26 -21.52 5.33
CA VAL A 21 2.13 -20.60 5.41
C VAL A 21 1.61 -20.58 6.84
N ILE A 22 1.42 -19.39 7.38
CA ILE A 22 0.76 -19.17 8.66
C ILE A 22 -0.65 -18.68 8.36
N ILE A 23 -1.64 -19.29 9.00
CA ILE A 23 -3.02 -18.81 8.97
C ILE A 23 -3.21 -17.97 10.22
N THR A 24 -3.49 -16.67 10.03
CA THR A 24 -3.83 -15.77 11.13
C THR A 24 -5.31 -15.46 11.09
N LEU A 25 -5.95 -15.46 12.26
CA LEU A 25 -7.33 -15.00 12.41
C LEU A 25 -7.30 -13.52 12.80
N ASN A 26 -8.02 -12.71 12.05
CA ASN A 26 -8.21 -11.31 12.38
C ASN A 26 -9.69 -10.95 12.15
N ASN A 27 -10.38 -10.56 13.20
CA ASN A 27 -11.82 -10.25 13.20
C ASN A 27 -12.69 -11.35 12.55
N GLY A 28 -12.39 -12.62 12.83
CA GLY A 28 -13.11 -13.77 12.28
C GLY A 28 -12.75 -14.14 10.83
N GLU A 29 -11.92 -13.36 10.17
CA GLU A 29 -11.42 -13.69 8.83
C GLU A 29 -10.07 -14.37 8.91
N SER A 30 -9.92 -15.51 8.23
CA SER A 30 -8.63 -16.19 8.11
C SER A 30 -7.78 -15.49 7.04
N ARG A 31 -6.56 -15.09 7.43
CA ARG A 31 -5.56 -14.54 6.51
C ARG A 31 -4.41 -15.52 6.36
N MET A 32 -4.13 -15.88 5.14
CA MET A 32 -2.99 -16.71 4.78
C MET A 32 -1.77 -15.83 4.51
N VAL A 33 -0.74 -15.95 5.35
CA VAL A 33 0.50 -15.16 5.24
C VAL A 33 1.67 -16.13 5.08
N GLY A 34 2.58 -15.86 4.15
CA GLY A 34 3.84 -16.59 4.05
C GLY A 34 4.78 -16.23 5.21
N ASP A 35 5.43 -17.23 5.79
CA ASP A 35 6.47 -16.98 6.80
C ASP A 35 7.80 -16.62 6.13
N PHE A 36 8.04 -15.34 5.97
CA PHE A 36 9.26 -14.82 5.35
C PHE A 36 10.34 -14.41 6.36
N ARG A 37 10.23 -14.79 7.64
CA ARG A 37 11.21 -14.41 8.67
C ARG A 37 12.63 -14.80 8.28
N SER A 38 12.82 -16.04 7.85
CA SER A 38 14.14 -16.52 7.39
C SER A 38 14.66 -15.71 6.20
N LEU A 39 13.84 -15.49 5.18
CA LEU A 39 14.21 -14.66 4.03
C LEU A 39 14.55 -13.23 4.44
N ASN A 40 13.77 -12.65 5.33
CA ASN A 40 13.97 -11.29 5.82
C ASN A 40 15.29 -11.12 6.60
N THR A 41 15.82 -12.19 7.22
CA THR A 41 17.11 -12.16 7.91
C THR A 41 18.26 -11.91 6.93
N TYR A 42 18.21 -12.54 5.75
CA TYR A 42 19.23 -12.39 4.71
C TYR A 42 18.97 -11.20 3.77
N THR A 43 17.78 -10.59 3.84
CA THR A 43 17.43 -9.47 2.98
C THR A 43 18.15 -8.20 3.44
N ILE A 44 18.92 -7.59 2.56
CA ILE A 44 19.55 -6.28 2.79
C ILE A 44 18.44 -5.23 2.90
N PRO A 45 18.40 -4.43 3.99
CA PRO A 45 17.38 -3.41 4.17
C PRO A 45 17.43 -2.34 3.07
N ASP A 46 16.31 -2.11 2.42
CA ASP A 46 16.11 -0.94 1.57
C ASP A 46 15.78 0.27 2.44
N ARG A 47 16.64 1.29 2.41
CA ARG A 47 16.52 2.50 3.22
C ARG A 47 15.79 3.64 2.48
N TYR A 48 14.93 3.32 1.53
CA TYR A 48 14.13 4.35 0.87
C TYR A 48 13.31 5.12 1.91
N PRO A 49 13.33 6.47 1.90
CA PRO A 49 12.64 7.26 2.90
C PRO A 49 11.13 7.10 2.77
N ILE A 50 10.50 6.70 3.88
CA ILE A 50 9.05 6.74 4.05
C ILE A 50 8.75 8.04 4.81
N PRO A 51 7.78 8.86 4.37
CA PRO A 51 7.42 10.09 5.07
C PRO A 51 7.13 9.82 6.55
N ARG A 52 7.51 10.76 7.42
CA ARG A 52 7.19 10.63 8.84
C ARG A 52 5.73 11.00 9.07
N ILE A 53 5.05 10.20 9.88
CA ILE A 53 3.62 10.43 10.17
C ILE A 53 3.38 11.85 10.68
N HIS A 54 4.24 12.35 11.57
CA HIS A 54 4.10 13.69 12.13
C HIS A 54 4.22 14.79 11.07
N GLU A 55 5.17 14.68 10.14
CA GLU A 55 5.33 15.63 9.03
C GLU A 55 4.09 15.62 8.12
N THR A 56 3.59 14.41 7.81
CA THR A 56 2.34 14.21 7.06
C THR A 56 1.15 14.89 7.74
N LEU A 57 1.00 14.70 9.04
CA LEU A 57 -0.10 15.29 9.82
C LEU A 57 -0.01 16.81 9.88
N THR A 58 1.20 17.38 9.99
CA THR A 58 1.42 18.83 9.96
C THR A 58 1.02 19.43 8.62
N GLN A 59 1.34 18.77 7.50
CA GLN A 59 0.89 19.23 6.17
C GLN A 59 -0.64 19.16 6.04
N LEU A 60 -1.27 18.09 6.55
CA LEU A 60 -2.71 17.92 6.52
C LEU A 60 -3.46 19.00 7.30
N SER A 61 -2.94 19.45 8.45
CA SER A 61 -3.57 20.46 9.29
C SER A 61 -3.68 21.84 8.60
N GLN A 62 -2.91 22.09 7.56
CA GLN A 62 -2.94 23.33 6.78
C GLN A 62 -3.98 23.33 5.64
N ALA A 63 -4.54 22.16 5.32
CA ALA A 63 -5.49 22.03 4.22
C ALA A 63 -6.94 22.23 4.69
N LYS A 64 -7.75 22.95 3.89
CA LYS A 64 -9.17 23.15 4.17
C LYS A 64 -10.05 21.99 3.68
N ILE A 65 -9.63 21.34 2.61
CA ILE A 65 -10.34 20.21 1.99
C ILE A 65 -9.36 19.08 1.82
N ILE A 66 -9.69 17.93 2.41
CA ILE A 66 -8.85 16.74 2.41
C ILE A 66 -9.64 15.57 1.87
N LYS A 67 -9.02 14.78 1.00
CA LYS A 67 -9.54 13.49 0.57
C LYS A 67 -8.46 12.43 0.68
N ALA A 68 -8.77 11.35 1.39
CA ALA A 68 -7.89 10.19 1.48
C ALA A 68 -8.45 9.00 0.69
N MET A 69 -7.59 8.36 -0.06
CA MET A 69 -7.86 7.15 -0.82
C MET A 69 -6.88 6.06 -0.41
N ASP A 70 -7.36 4.82 -0.32
CA ASP A 70 -6.57 3.65 0.03
C ASP A 70 -6.34 2.79 -1.21
N ALA A 71 -5.08 2.50 -1.53
CA ALA A 71 -4.74 1.58 -2.61
C ALA A 71 -5.17 0.14 -2.25
N LEU A 72 -6.04 -0.46 -3.07
CA LEU A 72 -6.57 -1.80 -2.81
C LEU A 72 -5.44 -2.82 -2.71
N LYS A 73 -5.22 -3.41 -1.51
CA LYS A 73 -4.16 -4.40 -1.26
C LYS A 73 -2.79 -3.93 -1.79
N GLY A 74 -2.39 -2.69 -1.47
CA GLY A 74 -1.30 -1.93 -2.09
C GLY A 74 -0.08 -2.74 -2.53
N PHE A 75 0.50 -3.57 -1.64
CA PHE A 75 1.66 -4.38 -2.01
C PHE A 75 1.37 -5.39 -3.13
N HIS A 76 0.18 -5.98 -3.17
CA HIS A 76 -0.20 -6.92 -4.23
C HIS A 76 -0.36 -6.26 -5.61
N GLN A 77 -0.25 -4.95 -5.71
CA GLN A 77 -0.25 -4.27 -7.01
C GLN A 77 1.15 -4.22 -7.63
N ASN A 78 2.20 -4.49 -6.87
CA ASN A 78 3.57 -4.56 -7.37
C ASN A 78 3.84 -5.94 -7.99
N VAL A 79 4.26 -5.94 -9.25
CA VAL A 79 4.65 -7.17 -9.96
C VAL A 79 6.05 -7.59 -9.50
N LEU A 80 6.25 -8.87 -9.30
CA LEU A 80 7.54 -9.44 -8.93
C LEU A 80 8.38 -9.79 -10.16
N THR A 81 9.69 -9.61 -10.06
CA THR A 81 10.65 -10.17 -11.01
C THR A 81 10.68 -11.70 -10.92
N ASP A 82 11.14 -12.38 -11.96
CA ASP A 82 11.18 -13.85 -11.98
C ASP A 82 12.07 -14.41 -10.84
N ASN A 83 13.18 -13.76 -10.55
CA ASN A 83 14.02 -14.13 -9.42
C ASN A 83 13.28 -14.01 -8.08
N ALA A 84 12.55 -12.92 -7.86
CA ALA A 84 11.76 -12.73 -6.65
C ALA A 84 10.65 -13.77 -6.52
N LYS A 85 9.97 -14.12 -7.62
CA LYS A 85 8.95 -15.18 -7.64
C LYS A 85 9.50 -16.50 -7.12
N THR A 86 10.73 -16.88 -7.56
CA THR A 86 11.35 -18.14 -7.13
C THR A 86 11.68 -18.18 -5.64
N LEU A 87 12.04 -17.04 -5.04
CA LEU A 87 12.36 -16.91 -3.61
C LEU A 87 11.12 -16.85 -2.73
N LEU A 88 9.98 -16.46 -3.30
CA LEU A 88 8.72 -16.24 -2.58
C LEU A 88 7.71 -17.38 -2.77
N ARG A 89 8.17 -18.57 -3.15
CA ARG A 89 7.33 -19.75 -3.25
C ARG A 89 6.88 -20.22 -1.88
N ARG A 90 5.68 -20.75 -1.82
CA ARG A 90 5.09 -21.31 -0.60
C ARG A 90 4.57 -22.72 -0.81
N ILE A 91 4.66 -23.53 0.23
CA ILE A 91 4.10 -24.88 0.24
C ILE A 91 2.85 -24.93 1.12
N VAL A 92 1.81 -25.57 0.62
CA VAL A 92 0.59 -25.88 1.36
C VAL A 92 0.18 -27.33 1.02
N HIS A 93 -0.76 -27.91 1.77
CA HIS A 93 -1.19 -29.30 1.60
C HIS A 93 -1.64 -29.63 0.16
N CYS A 94 -2.17 -28.67 -0.59
CA CYS A 94 -2.66 -28.87 -1.97
C CYS A 94 -1.64 -28.55 -3.06
N GLY A 95 -0.38 -28.26 -2.70
CA GLY A 95 0.72 -28.03 -3.65
C GLY A 95 1.60 -26.86 -3.35
N ILE A 96 2.42 -26.52 -4.34
CA ILE A 96 3.35 -25.38 -4.25
C ILE A 96 2.83 -24.26 -5.10
N PHE A 97 2.90 -23.06 -4.54
CA PHE A 97 2.45 -21.83 -5.19
C PHE A 97 3.57 -20.80 -5.20
N GLU A 98 3.62 -19.98 -6.22
CA GLU A 98 4.50 -18.82 -6.26
C GLU A 98 3.68 -17.52 -6.28
N TYR A 99 4.23 -16.50 -5.66
CA TYR A 99 3.67 -15.17 -5.74
C TYR A 99 4.05 -14.53 -7.09
N LEU A 100 3.06 -14.03 -7.80
CA LEU A 100 3.25 -13.22 -9.00
C LEU A 100 3.36 -11.73 -8.64
N ARG A 101 2.85 -11.39 -7.45
CA ARG A 101 2.81 -10.03 -6.92
C ARG A 101 3.35 -10.01 -5.51
N MET A 102 3.88 -8.86 -5.09
CA MET A 102 4.56 -8.69 -3.81
C MET A 102 3.64 -9.03 -2.63
N PRO A 103 3.98 -10.05 -1.80
CA PRO A 103 3.19 -10.41 -0.64
C PRO A 103 3.43 -9.46 0.54
N PHE A 104 2.57 -9.57 1.55
CA PHE A 104 2.81 -8.97 2.85
C PHE A 104 3.97 -9.65 3.58
N SER A 105 4.47 -9.02 4.63
CA SER A 105 5.54 -9.53 5.51
C SER A 105 6.94 -9.62 4.89
N ILE A 106 7.15 -9.07 3.70
CA ILE A 106 8.48 -8.88 3.11
C ILE A 106 9.10 -7.60 3.67
N LYS A 107 10.36 -7.70 4.16
CA LYS A 107 11.09 -6.61 4.82
C LYS A 107 11.11 -5.30 4.01
N ASN A 108 11.36 -5.39 2.72
CA ASN A 108 11.50 -4.22 1.84
C ASN A 108 10.20 -3.83 1.10
N ALA A 109 9.09 -4.50 1.38
CA ALA A 109 7.82 -4.21 0.70
C ALA A 109 7.36 -2.76 0.87
N PRO A 110 7.41 -2.15 2.09
CA PRO A 110 7.00 -0.77 2.26
C PRO A 110 7.88 0.21 1.47
N SER A 111 9.20 0.07 1.55
CA SER A 111 10.15 0.96 0.86
C SER A 111 10.03 0.87 -0.66
N HIS A 112 9.90 -0.35 -1.19
CA HIS A 112 9.73 -0.58 -2.62
C HIS A 112 8.40 0.03 -3.13
N HIS A 113 7.31 -0.20 -2.40
CA HIS A 113 5.99 0.33 -2.74
C HIS A 113 5.97 1.86 -2.70
N GLN A 114 6.55 2.48 -1.66
CA GLN A 114 6.66 3.93 -1.53
C GLN A 114 7.45 4.53 -2.69
N ARG A 115 8.59 3.92 -3.08
CA ARG A 115 9.37 4.37 -4.23
C ARG A 115 8.58 4.31 -5.52
N MET A 116 7.86 3.20 -5.76
CA MET A 116 7.03 3.04 -6.94
C MET A 116 5.96 4.14 -7.03
N ILE A 117 5.22 4.36 -5.95
CA ILE A 117 4.17 5.37 -5.90
C ILE A 117 4.74 6.78 -6.06
N ASN A 118 5.85 7.10 -5.39
CA ASN A 118 6.50 8.40 -5.52
C ASN A 118 6.98 8.67 -6.96
N THR A 119 7.35 7.63 -7.70
CA THR A 119 7.70 7.76 -9.12
C THR A 119 6.46 8.05 -9.97
N ILE A 120 5.34 7.40 -9.71
CA ILE A 120 4.08 7.60 -10.45
C ILE A 120 3.57 9.03 -10.28
N PHE A 121 3.60 9.54 -9.04
CA PHE A 121 3.05 10.84 -8.67
C PHE A 121 4.12 11.91 -8.43
N SER A 122 5.26 11.82 -9.11
CA SER A 122 6.40 12.70 -8.87
C SER A 122 6.08 14.18 -9.07
N GLU A 123 5.27 14.51 -10.07
CA GLU A 123 4.84 15.89 -10.36
C GLU A 123 3.94 16.44 -9.25
N GLU A 124 2.89 15.70 -8.89
CA GLU A 124 1.92 16.10 -7.87
C GLU A 124 2.55 16.22 -6.47
N LEU A 125 3.49 15.35 -6.16
CA LEU A 125 4.27 15.41 -4.92
C LEU A 125 5.17 16.65 -4.87
N SER A 126 5.80 17.01 -5.99
CA SER A 126 6.66 18.20 -6.09
C SER A 126 5.89 19.51 -5.94
N GLU A 127 4.61 19.52 -6.33
CA GLU A 127 3.70 20.66 -6.15
C GLU A 127 3.19 20.81 -4.69
N GLY A 128 3.44 19.81 -3.82
CA GLY A 128 3.18 19.88 -2.39
C GLY A 128 1.73 19.70 -1.93
N TRP A 129 0.77 19.48 -2.85
CA TRP A 129 -0.64 19.30 -2.51
C TRP A 129 -1.07 17.83 -2.43
N LEU A 130 -0.21 16.91 -2.88
CA LEU A 130 -0.41 15.48 -2.75
C LEU A 130 0.51 14.93 -1.67
N ILE A 131 -0.04 14.09 -0.81
CA ILE A 131 0.70 13.40 0.23
C ILE A 131 0.48 11.91 0.05
N ILE A 132 1.55 11.13 0.08
CA ILE A 132 1.47 9.68 -0.04
C ILE A 132 2.21 9.03 1.12
N TYR A 133 1.48 8.21 1.87
CA TYR A 133 2.03 7.40 2.94
C TYR A 133 1.71 5.93 2.70
N ILE A 134 2.69 5.19 2.20
CA ILE A 134 2.57 3.77 1.80
C ILE A 134 1.41 3.59 0.79
N TYR A 135 0.23 3.17 1.23
CA TYR A 135 -0.95 2.97 0.37
C TYR A 135 -2.03 4.04 0.53
N TYR A 136 -1.81 5.04 1.38
CA TYR A 136 -2.71 6.19 1.50
C TYR A 136 -2.29 7.29 0.55
N ILE A 137 -3.21 7.69 -0.33
CA ILE A 137 -3.06 8.81 -1.27
C ILE A 137 -3.98 9.92 -0.78
N ILE A 138 -3.40 11.05 -0.36
CA ILE A 138 -4.13 12.12 0.28
C ILE A 138 -3.99 13.40 -0.55
N VAL A 139 -5.13 13.92 -0.99
CA VAL A 139 -5.23 15.15 -1.77
C VAL A 139 -5.65 16.29 -0.86
N CYS A 140 -4.84 17.35 -0.82
CA CYS A 140 -5.05 18.56 -0.03
C CYS A 140 -5.40 19.73 -0.94
N SER A 141 -6.36 20.59 -0.52
CA SER A 141 -6.77 21.76 -1.30
C SER A 141 -7.36 22.85 -0.43
N GLU A 142 -7.39 24.08 -0.95
CA GLU A 142 -7.98 25.24 -0.29
C GLU A 142 -9.41 25.52 -0.76
N THR A 143 -9.70 25.22 -2.04
CA THR A 143 -11.00 25.48 -2.68
C THR A 143 -11.53 24.23 -3.36
N TRP A 144 -12.84 24.15 -3.57
CA TRP A 144 -13.49 23.05 -4.25
C TRP A 144 -13.03 22.89 -5.71
N ASP A 145 -12.87 23.98 -6.44
CA ASP A 145 -12.44 23.94 -7.84
C ASP A 145 -11.04 23.37 -7.98
N SER A 146 -10.11 23.84 -7.13
CA SER A 146 -8.76 23.29 -7.09
C SER A 146 -8.77 21.81 -6.67
N HIS A 147 -9.66 21.44 -5.74
CA HIS A 147 -9.78 20.05 -5.27
C HIS A 147 -10.23 19.10 -6.38
N LEU A 148 -11.28 19.46 -7.12
CA LEU A 148 -11.76 18.68 -8.26
C LEU A 148 -10.71 18.53 -9.35
N THR A 149 -9.98 19.60 -9.65
CA THR A 149 -8.88 19.58 -10.62
C THR A 149 -7.75 18.64 -10.18
N ARG A 150 -7.31 18.71 -8.93
CA ARG A 150 -6.28 17.85 -8.33
C ARG A 150 -6.72 16.39 -8.31
N LEU A 151 -7.95 16.11 -7.92
CA LEU A 151 -8.51 14.76 -7.95
C LEU A 151 -8.53 14.17 -9.35
N LYS A 152 -8.92 14.96 -10.36
CA LYS A 152 -8.91 14.52 -11.76
C LYS A 152 -7.50 14.10 -12.19
N ARG A 153 -6.47 14.88 -11.87
CA ARG A 153 -5.07 14.53 -12.17
C ARG A 153 -4.68 13.21 -11.50
N VAL A 154 -4.95 13.06 -10.19
CA VAL A 154 -4.65 11.82 -9.46
C VAL A 154 -5.36 10.61 -10.08
N PHE A 155 -6.64 10.74 -10.44
CA PHE A 155 -7.35 9.65 -11.11
C PHE A 155 -6.81 9.33 -12.50
N GLN A 156 -6.33 10.31 -13.24
CA GLN A 156 -5.68 10.08 -14.53
C GLN A 156 -4.41 9.23 -14.37
N GLU A 157 -3.54 9.54 -13.41
CA GLU A 157 -2.36 8.73 -13.13
C GLU A 157 -2.72 7.33 -12.62
N ILE A 158 -3.72 7.20 -11.74
CA ILE A 158 -4.24 5.90 -11.28
C ILE A 158 -4.68 5.03 -12.47
N VAL A 159 -5.44 5.60 -13.40
CA VAL A 159 -5.92 4.88 -14.60
C VAL A 159 -4.78 4.51 -15.52
N LYS A 160 -3.86 5.43 -15.79
CA LYS A 160 -2.69 5.24 -16.65
C LYS A 160 -1.82 4.05 -16.24
N VAL A 161 -1.61 3.87 -14.92
CA VAL A 161 -0.82 2.75 -14.37
C VAL A 161 -1.68 1.55 -13.98
N ASN A 162 -2.98 1.57 -14.26
CA ASN A 162 -3.94 0.52 -13.90
C ASN A 162 -3.96 0.18 -12.40
N MET A 163 -3.70 1.19 -11.54
CA MET A 163 -3.78 1.04 -10.09
C MET A 163 -5.23 0.87 -9.65
N LYS A 164 -5.45 0.10 -8.59
CA LYS A 164 -6.77 -0.14 -8.01
C LYS A 164 -6.88 0.53 -6.65
N ILE A 165 -7.97 1.24 -6.43
CA ILE A 165 -8.30 1.85 -5.14
C ILE A 165 -9.47 1.11 -4.46
N SER A 166 -9.48 1.14 -3.14
CA SER A 166 -10.52 0.54 -2.32
C SER A 166 -11.61 1.57 -2.02
N LEU A 167 -12.69 1.59 -2.78
CA LEU A 167 -13.78 2.55 -2.57
C LEU A 167 -14.35 2.49 -1.15
N LYS A 168 -14.38 1.30 -0.52
CA LYS A 168 -14.86 1.11 0.86
C LYS A 168 -13.97 1.80 1.91
N ARG A 169 -12.72 2.08 1.59
CA ARG A 169 -11.72 2.72 2.46
C ARG A 169 -11.35 4.13 1.99
N CYS A 170 -12.09 4.66 1.02
CA CYS A 170 -11.94 6.04 0.61
C CYS A 170 -12.82 6.92 1.48
N HIS A 171 -12.22 7.90 2.11
CA HIS A 171 -12.93 8.92 2.89
C HIS A 171 -13.15 10.14 2.02
N PHE A 172 -14.40 10.36 1.61
CA PHE A 172 -14.81 11.48 0.78
C PHE A 172 -15.48 12.54 1.66
N LEU A 173 -15.07 13.79 1.54
CA LEU A 173 -15.76 14.94 2.15
C LEU A 173 -15.81 14.94 3.70
N TYR A 174 -14.69 14.70 4.34
CA TYR A 174 -14.62 14.82 5.79
C TYR A 174 -13.91 16.12 6.18
N SER A 175 -14.51 16.85 7.12
CA SER A 175 -13.84 17.91 7.90
C SER A 175 -12.83 17.30 8.89
N GLU A 176 -12.95 16.00 9.18
CA GLU A 176 -12.08 15.22 10.04
C GLU A 176 -11.69 13.93 9.33
N LEU A 177 -10.41 13.65 9.21
CA LEU A 177 -9.87 12.43 8.61
C LEU A 177 -9.30 11.53 9.70
N LYS A 178 -9.88 10.32 9.85
CA LYS A 178 -9.23 9.26 10.61
C LYS A 178 -8.22 8.55 9.72
N ALA A 179 -6.96 8.95 9.83
CA ALA A 179 -5.87 8.36 9.07
C ALA A 179 -4.68 8.09 9.98
N LEU A 180 -4.00 6.96 9.76
CA LEU A 180 -2.78 6.59 10.46
C LEU A 180 -2.93 6.47 11.99
N GLY A 181 -4.14 6.17 12.50
CA GLY A 181 -4.42 6.13 13.95
C GLY A 181 -4.58 7.50 14.59
N HIS A 182 -4.78 8.54 13.79
CA HIS A 182 -5.01 9.91 14.24
C HIS A 182 -6.26 10.49 13.59
N VAL A 183 -6.94 11.38 14.34
CA VAL A 183 -8.02 12.21 13.81
C VAL A 183 -7.40 13.55 13.42
N VAL A 184 -7.45 13.87 12.13
CA VAL A 184 -6.98 15.15 11.60
C VAL A 184 -8.18 15.95 11.17
N SER A 185 -8.40 17.10 11.79
CA SER A 185 -9.35 18.11 11.33
C SER A 185 -8.59 19.37 10.95
N GLY A 186 -9.16 20.20 10.07
CA GLY A 186 -8.56 21.48 9.68
C GLY A 186 -8.34 22.46 10.86
N LEU A 187 -8.74 22.10 12.07
CA LEU A 187 -8.67 22.90 13.30
C LEU A 187 -7.93 22.21 14.45
N SER A 188 -7.72 20.89 14.41
CA SER A 188 -7.07 20.16 15.51
C SER A 188 -6.48 18.84 15.07
N LEU A 189 -5.43 18.40 15.75
CA LEU A 189 -4.80 17.10 15.67
C LEU A 189 -5.17 16.34 16.94
N GLY A 190 -5.94 15.26 16.81
CA GLY A 190 -6.32 14.38 17.91
C GLY A 190 -5.81 12.95 17.68
N ILE A 191 -5.59 12.20 18.76
CA ILE A 191 -5.32 10.75 18.69
C ILE A 191 -6.67 10.05 18.58
N ASP A 192 -6.79 9.10 17.64
CA ASP A 192 -7.97 8.24 17.54
C ASP A 192 -7.95 7.30 18.76
N GLU A 193 -8.87 7.49 19.70
CA GLU A 193 -9.06 6.55 20.80
C GLU A 193 -9.55 5.23 20.21
N ILE A 194 -8.65 4.26 20.13
CA ILE A 194 -8.97 2.90 19.69
C ILE A 194 -9.80 2.27 20.80
N ASN A 195 -11.10 2.13 20.56
CA ASN A 195 -11.98 1.21 21.30
C ASN A 195 -11.81 -0.21 20.77
#